data_551634c4cb2b6a17888f65f2b6a07c5c
#
_entry.id   551634c4cb2b6a17888f65f2b6a07c5c
#
_cell.length_a   1.000
_cell.length_b   1.000
_cell.length_c   1.000
_cell.angle_alpha   90.00
_cell.angle_beta   90.00
_cell.angle_gamma   90.00
#
_symmetry.space_group_name_H-M   'P 1'
#
loop_
_entity.id
_entity.type
_entity.pdbx_description
1 polymer ?
#
loop_
_entity_poly.entity_id
_entity_poly.type
_entity_poly.pdbx_seq_one_letter_code
_entity_poly.pdbx_strand_id
1 'polypeptide(L)'
;VIGLEVPNKHREIVRLSEILSSTAYQHARSPLSLALGKDIAGHPVIVDLGKMPHLLVAGTTGSGKSVGLNAMLLSILYKATPQQVRLIMIDPKMLELAIYEGIPHLLAPVVTDMKEAANALRWCVAEMERRYKLMAHLGVRNLAGHNQKIQEANVKGQPLNDPFWKPEQGDKAEALEHLPYIIVLIDEFADMMMVVGKKVEELIARIAQKARAAGIHLIL
;
A
#
# COMPACT_ATOMS: atom_id res chain seq x y z
N VAL A 1 15.37 30.93 -10.44
CA VAL A 1 14.29 30.67 -11.41
C VAL A 1 13.00 31.17 -10.77
N ILE A 2 12.26 32.02 -11.48
CA ILE A 2 10.94 32.53 -11.04
C ILE A 2 9.91 31.82 -11.90
N GLY A 3 8.94 31.13 -11.27
CA GLY A 3 7.78 30.53 -11.92
C GLY A 3 6.58 31.46 -11.78
N LEU A 4 5.85 31.68 -12.87
CA LEU A 4 4.57 32.38 -12.87
C LEU A 4 3.46 31.39 -13.21
N GLU A 5 2.50 31.21 -12.30
CA GLU A 5 1.30 30.42 -12.55
C GLU A 5 0.18 31.33 -13.03
N VAL A 6 -0.31 31.07 -14.22
CA VAL A 6 -1.45 31.81 -14.82
C VAL A 6 -2.60 30.81 -15.00
N PRO A 7 -3.75 31.01 -14.32
CA PRO A 7 -4.88 30.13 -14.48
C PRO A 7 -5.42 30.13 -15.91
N ASN A 8 -5.67 28.94 -16.46
CA ASN A 8 -6.30 28.81 -17.76
C ASN A 8 -7.72 29.38 -17.77
N LYS A 9 -8.08 30.13 -18.81
CA LYS A 9 -9.47 30.59 -19.02
C LYS A 9 -10.44 29.45 -19.26
N HIS A 10 -9.96 28.37 -19.91
CA HIS A 10 -10.72 27.14 -20.15
C HIS A 10 -10.04 26.01 -19.40
N ARG A 11 -10.73 25.46 -18.39
CA ARG A 11 -10.23 24.35 -17.60
C ARG A 11 -10.81 23.05 -18.16
N GLU A 12 -9.95 22.10 -18.48
CA GLU A 12 -10.33 20.76 -18.88
C GLU A 12 -10.39 19.84 -17.66
N ILE A 13 -11.33 18.88 -17.68
CA ILE A 13 -11.42 17.85 -16.67
C ILE A 13 -10.47 16.71 -17.04
N VAL A 14 -9.50 16.42 -16.18
CA VAL A 14 -8.62 15.25 -16.32
C VAL A 14 -9.37 14.03 -15.81
N ARG A 15 -9.65 13.08 -16.68
CA ARG A 15 -10.34 11.84 -16.34
C ARG A 15 -9.33 10.74 -15.98
N LEU A 16 -9.63 9.97 -14.93
CA LEU A 16 -8.76 8.85 -14.53
C LEU A 16 -8.56 7.84 -15.68
N SER A 17 -9.61 7.59 -16.48
CA SER A 17 -9.52 6.70 -17.65
C SER A 17 -8.43 7.11 -18.65
N GLU A 18 -8.21 8.41 -18.84
CA GLU A 18 -7.15 8.91 -19.73
C GLU A 18 -5.76 8.52 -19.21
N ILE A 19 -5.57 8.60 -17.88
CA ILE A 19 -4.30 8.27 -17.26
C ILE A 19 -4.08 6.76 -17.28
N LEU A 20 -5.09 5.97 -16.92
CA LEU A 20 -5.02 4.50 -16.93
C LEU A 20 -4.79 3.93 -18.34
N SER A 21 -5.33 4.57 -19.37
CA SER A 21 -5.13 4.19 -20.77
C SER A 21 -3.80 4.67 -21.36
N SER A 22 -3.07 5.54 -20.65
CA SER A 22 -1.81 6.08 -21.15
C SER A 22 -0.71 5.01 -21.26
N THR A 23 0.15 5.15 -22.24
CA THR A 23 1.34 4.29 -22.40
C THR A 23 2.21 4.28 -21.15
N ALA A 24 2.32 5.43 -20.47
CA ALA A 24 3.09 5.56 -19.24
C ALA A 24 2.56 4.63 -18.13
N TYR A 25 1.24 4.57 -17.94
CA TYR A 25 0.64 3.68 -16.95
C TYR A 25 0.70 2.22 -17.38
N GLN A 26 0.39 1.93 -18.64
CA GLN A 26 0.39 0.55 -19.15
C GLN A 26 1.77 -0.10 -19.04
N HIS A 27 2.84 0.62 -19.34
CA HIS A 27 4.21 0.12 -19.27
C HIS A 27 4.83 0.19 -17.86
N ALA A 28 4.18 0.81 -16.89
CA ALA A 28 4.63 0.81 -15.50
C ALA A 28 4.55 -0.62 -14.94
N ARG A 29 5.71 -1.20 -14.59
CA ARG A 29 5.83 -2.61 -14.16
C ARG A 29 5.47 -2.85 -12.70
N SER A 30 5.54 -1.82 -11.86
CA SER A 30 5.28 -1.95 -10.43
C SER A 30 3.80 -2.18 -10.16
N PRO A 31 3.42 -3.18 -9.35
CA PRO A 31 2.03 -3.33 -8.89
C PRO A 31 1.58 -2.19 -7.98
N LEU A 32 2.53 -1.35 -7.53
CA LEU A 32 2.29 -0.17 -6.69
C LEU A 32 2.29 1.14 -7.49
N SER A 33 2.03 1.08 -8.80
CA SER A 33 1.95 2.27 -9.67
C SER A 33 0.68 3.05 -9.41
N LEU A 34 0.82 4.33 -9.09
CA LEU A 34 -0.26 5.27 -8.83
C LEU A 34 -0.41 6.26 -9.99
N ALA A 35 -1.62 6.41 -10.50
CA ALA A 35 -1.99 7.42 -11.48
C ALA A 35 -2.41 8.69 -10.74
N LEU A 36 -1.59 9.74 -10.78
CA LEU A 36 -1.86 10.98 -10.04
C LEU A 36 -2.61 12.04 -10.86
N GLY A 37 -2.53 11.97 -12.18
CA GLY A 37 -3.15 12.95 -13.07
C GLY A 37 -2.26 13.34 -14.23
N LYS A 38 -2.30 14.61 -14.62
CA LYS A 38 -1.44 15.21 -15.66
C LYS A 38 -0.61 16.35 -15.07
N ASP A 39 0.58 16.54 -15.59
CA ASP A 39 1.39 17.72 -15.31
C ASP A 39 0.85 18.95 -16.08
N ILE A 40 1.50 20.10 -15.88
CA ILE A 40 1.11 21.36 -16.54
C ILE A 40 1.30 21.33 -18.08
N ALA A 41 2.07 20.39 -18.61
CA ALA A 41 2.25 20.15 -20.03
C ALA A 41 1.27 19.12 -20.61
N GLY A 42 0.39 18.55 -19.77
CA GLY A 42 -0.60 17.57 -20.15
C GLY A 42 -0.09 16.12 -20.17
N HIS A 43 1.13 15.85 -19.69
CA HIS A 43 1.66 14.49 -19.64
C HIS A 43 1.12 13.73 -18.44
N PRO A 44 0.81 12.43 -18.59
CA PRO A 44 0.40 11.58 -17.49
C PRO A 44 1.48 11.48 -16.40
N VAL A 45 1.12 11.69 -15.15
CA VAL A 45 2.00 11.55 -13.99
C VAL A 45 1.72 10.23 -13.29
N ILE A 46 2.66 9.30 -13.42
CA ILE A 46 2.63 7.98 -12.78
C ILE A 46 3.80 7.88 -11.81
N VAL A 47 3.52 7.47 -10.59
CA VAL A 47 4.55 7.28 -9.55
C VAL A 47 4.47 5.87 -8.98
N ASP A 48 5.57 5.40 -8.43
CA ASP A 48 5.65 4.09 -7.79
C ASP A 48 5.70 4.28 -6.28
N LEU A 49 4.65 3.85 -5.57
CA LEU A 49 4.57 3.94 -4.11
C LEU A 49 5.73 3.19 -3.44
N GLY A 50 6.18 2.07 -3.99
CA GLY A 50 7.32 1.32 -3.44
C GLY A 50 8.64 2.09 -3.44
N LYS A 51 8.77 3.10 -4.31
CA LYS A 51 9.95 3.99 -4.37
C LYS A 51 9.85 5.15 -3.38
N MET A 52 8.65 5.63 -3.05
CA MET A 52 8.45 6.78 -2.16
C MET A 52 8.91 6.56 -0.71
N PRO A 53 8.74 5.51 0.04
CA PRO A 53 7.83 4.35 0.07
C PRO A 53 6.48 4.62 0.77
N HIS A 54 6.29 5.77 1.36
CA HIS A 54 5.06 6.19 2.04
C HIS A 54 4.62 7.52 1.46
N LEU A 55 3.34 7.82 1.55
CA LEU A 55 2.74 9.03 1.01
C LEU A 55 1.88 9.71 2.06
N LEU A 56 2.08 11.01 2.23
CA LEU A 56 1.20 11.87 3.00
C LEU A 56 0.40 12.73 2.02
N VAL A 57 -0.93 12.66 2.12
CA VAL A 57 -1.86 13.40 1.27
C VAL A 57 -2.60 14.42 2.15
N ALA A 58 -2.40 15.69 1.90
CA ALA A 58 -3.06 16.75 2.63
C ALA A 58 -3.83 17.67 1.69
N GLY A 59 -4.95 18.16 2.15
CA GLY A 59 -5.77 19.10 1.39
C GLY A 59 -6.96 19.61 2.20
N THR A 60 -7.38 20.85 1.91
CA THR A 60 -8.61 21.42 2.48
C THR A 60 -9.85 20.80 1.85
N THR A 61 -10.99 20.98 2.45
CA THR A 61 -12.29 20.58 1.87
C THR A 61 -12.42 21.15 0.45
N GLY A 62 -12.78 20.29 -0.51
CA GLY A 62 -12.90 20.67 -1.90
C GLY A 62 -11.59 20.73 -2.69
N SER A 63 -10.42 20.42 -2.08
CA SER A 63 -9.13 20.37 -2.77
C SER A 63 -8.95 19.16 -3.70
N GLY A 64 -9.85 18.18 -3.60
CA GLY A 64 -9.76 16.92 -4.36
C GLY A 64 -9.05 15.78 -3.63
N LYS A 65 -8.81 15.88 -2.30
CA LYS A 65 -8.16 14.81 -1.50
C LYS A 65 -8.84 13.45 -1.75
N SER A 66 -10.16 13.36 -1.54
CA SER A 66 -10.92 12.12 -1.72
C SER A 66 -10.87 11.60 -3.16
N VAL A 67 -10.95 12.48 -4.15
CA VAL A 67 -10.81 12.11 -5.57
C VAL A 67 -9.41 11.57 -5.84
N GLY A 68 -8.38 12.20 -5.29
CA GLY A 68 -6.99 11.74 -5.40
C GLY A 68 -6.77 10.38 -4.76
N LEU A 69 -7.30 10.14 -3.54
CA LEU A 69 -7.22 8.85 -2.85
C LEU A 69 -7.91 7.74 -3.66
N ASN A 70 -9.13 8.02 -4.16
CA ASN A 70 -9.85 7.08 -5.01
C ASN A 70 -9.09 6.79 -6.33
N ALA A 71 -8.50 7.79 -6.96
CA ALA A 71 -7.69 7.60 -8.16
C ALA A 71 -6.47 6.71 -7.91
N MET A 72 -5.78 6.90 -6.77
CA MET A 72 -4.66 6.05 -6.36
C MET A 72 -5.10 4.62 -6.07
N LEU A 73 -6.19 4.41 -5.32
CA LEU A 73 -6.74 3.08 -5.05
C LEU A 73 -7.14 2.36 -6.34
N LEU A 74 -7.89 3.01 -7.21
CA LEU A 74 -8.30 2.44 -8.48
C LEU A 74 -7.08 2.10 -9.35
N SER A 75 -6.03 2.94 -9.34
CA SER A 75 -4.78 2.61 -10.04
C SER A 75 -4.18 1.28 -9.58
N ILE A 76 -4.20 1.00 -8.28
CA ILE A 76 -3.70 -0.27 -7.74
C ILE A 76 -4.63 -1.42 -8.14
N LEU A 77 -5.94 -1.25 -7.95
CA LEU A 77 -6.94 -2.31 -8.23
C LEU A 77 -6.98 -2.70 -9.71
N TYR A 78 -6.73 -1.76 -10.63
CA TYR A 78 -6.65 -2.06 -12.06
C TYR A 78 -5.33 -2.74 -12.47
N LYS A 79 -4.27 -2.65 -11.66
CA LYS A 79 -2.93 -3.15 -11.99
C LYS A 79 -2.54 -4.42 -11.26
N ALA A 80 -2.94 -4.57 -10.01
CA ALA A 80 -2.47 -5.62 -9.13
C ALA A 80 -3.58 -6.60 -8.72
N THR A 81 -3.25 -7.88 -8.66
CA THR A 81 -4.13 -8.91 -8.10
C THR A 81 -4.04 -8.93 -6.56
N PRO A 82 -5.02 -9.54 -5.86
CA PRO A 82 -4.96 -9.71 -4.40
C PRO A 82 -3.73 -10.49 -3.90
N GLN A 83 -3.14 -11.33 -4.77
CA GLN A 83 -1.90 -12.06 -4.47
C GLN A 83 -0.66 -11.16 -4.53
N GLN A 84 -0.74 -10.04 -5.26
CA GLN A 84 0.37 -9.09 -5.40
C GLN A 84 0.28 -7.95 -4.40
N VAL A 85 -0.95 -7.45 -4.13
CA VAL A 85 -1.19 -6.32 -3.22
C VAL A 85 -2.40 -6.60 -2.33
N ARG A 86 -2.24 -6.38 -1.04
CA ARG A 86 -3.29 -6.43 -0.04
C ARG A 86 -3.47 -5.05 0.59
N LEU A 87 -4.68 -4.77 1.03
CA LEU A 87 -5.08 -3.48 1.57
C LEU A 87 -5.58 -3.61 3.01
N ILE A 88 -5.19 -2.66 3.84
CA ILE A 88 -5.83 -2.35 5.11
C ILE A 88 -6.36 -0.92 4.97
N MET A 89 -7.66 -0.74 5.12
CA MET A 89 -8.31 0.56 5.01
C MET A 89 -8.87 0.98 6.36
N ILE A 90 -8.57 2.20 6.77
CA ILE A 90 -9.02 2.80 8.03
C ILE A 90 -9.77 4.08 7.70
N ASP A 91 -11.07 4.11 7.98
CA ASP A 91 -11.98 5.23 7.71
C ASP A 91 -12.89 5.47 8.92
N PRO A 92 -12.44 6.27 9.89
CA PRO A 92 -13.21 6.53 11.09
C PRO A 92 -14.55 7.22 10.86
N LYS A 93 -14.68 7.94 9.75
CA LYS A 93 -15.89 8.69 9.40
C LYS A 93 -16.87 7.90 8.55
N MET A 94 -16.46 6.74 8.01
CA MET A 94 -17.27 5.89 7.10
C MET A 94 -17.76 6.63 5.84
N LEU A 95 -16.98 7.57 5.31
CA LEU A 95 -17.41 8.42 4.21
C LEU A 95 -16.77 8.10 2.87
N GLU A 96 -15.48 7.72 2.88
CA GLU A 96 -14.68 7.66 1.67
C GLU A 96 -14.35 6.22 1.23
N LEU A 97 -14.08 5.33 2.20
CA LEU A 97 -13.56 3.99 1.92
C LEU A 97 -14.60 2.87 2.04
N ALA A 98 -15.80 3.16 2.56
CA ALA A 98 -16.88 2.19 2.73
C ALA A 98 -17.30 1.52 1.39
N ILE A 99 -17.16 2.20 0.27
CA ILE A 99 -17.47 1.66 -1.06
C ILE A 99 -16.56 0.51 -1.49
N TYR A 100 -15.41 0.33 -0.82
CA TYR A 100 -14.46 -0.75 -1.08
C TYR A 100 -14.69 -1.98 -0.20
N GLU A 101 -15.73 -1.97 0.65
CA GLU A 101 -16.03 -3.12 1.49
C GLU A 101 -16.24 -4.39 0.66
N GLY A 102 -15.64 -5.50 1.10
CA GLY A 102 -15.78 -6.80 0.45
C GLY A 102 -14.90 -7.02 -0.78
N ILE A 103 -14.06 -6.07 -1.21
CA ILE A 103 -13.12 -6.34 -2.31
C ILE A 103 -12.07 -7.39 -1.91
N PRO A 104 -11.62 -8.27 -2.83
CA PRO A 104 -10.72 -9.37 -2.50
C PRO A 104 -9.32 -8.93 -2.05
N HIS A 105 -8.94 -7.67 -2.27
CA HIS A 105 -7.66 -7.11 -1.84
C HIS A 105 -7.62 -6.80 -0.33
N LEU A 106 -8.76 -6.65 0.34
CA LEU A 106 -8.79 -6.36 1.77
C LEU A 106 -8.25 -7.51 2.62
N LEU A 107 -7.41 -7.19 3.62
CA LEU A 107 -6.96 -8.12 4.65
C LEU A 107 -7.97 -8.28 5.79
N ALA A 108 -8.75 -7.25 6.02
CA ALA A 108 -9.83 -7.18 7.00
C ALA A 108 -10.92 -6.24 6.47
N PRO A 109 -12.16 -6.28 6.98
CA PRO A 109 -13.16 -5.26 6.71
C PRO A 109 -12.62 -3.86 6.92
N VAL A 110 -13.22 -2.86 6.26
CA VAL A 110 -12.82 -1.46 6.45
C VAL A 110 -12.94 -1.10 7.92
N VAL A 111 -11.83 -0.69 8.53
CA VAL A 111 -11.74 -0.42 9.97
C VAL A 111 -12.29 0.97 10.26
N THR A 112 -13.31 1.04 11.09
CA THR A 112 -13.99 2.27 11.46
C THR A 112 -13.78 2.64 12.94
N ASP A 113 -13.46 1.67 13.77
CA ASP A 113 -13.15 1.87 15.19
C ASP A 113 -11.68 2.17 15.43
N MET A 114 -11.40 3.15 16.29
CA MET A 114 -10.04 3.62 16.57
C MET A 114 -9.18 2.60 17.31
N LYS A 115 -9.79 1.74 18.15
CA LYS A 115 -9.05 0.67 18.85
C LYS A 115 -8.66 -0.43 17.87
N GLU A 116 -9.54 -0.76 16.95
CA GLU A 116 -9.27 -1.69 15.87
C GLU A 116 -8.20 -1.16 14.91
N ALA A 117 -8.23 0.14 14.60
CA ALA A 117 -7.18 0.80 13.84
C ALA A 117 -5.80 0.63 14.49
N ALA A 118 -5.73 0.84 15.81
CA ALA A 118 -4.48 0.61 16.57
C ALA A 118 -4.06 -0.87 16.56
N ASN A 119 -5.02 -1.81 16.57
CA ASN A 119 -4.73 -3.25 16.44
C ASN A 119 -4.19 -3.58 15.05
N ALA A 120 -4.79 -3.03 13.99
CA ALA A 120 -4.32 -3.21 12.61
C ALA A 120 -2.88 -2.71 12.44
N LEU A 121 -2.55 -1.55 13.01
CA LEU A 121 -1.17 -1.02 12.98
C LEU A 121 -0.19 -1.86 13.79
N ARG A 122 -0.60 -2.39 14.96
CA ARG A 122 0.23 -3.35 15.71
C ARG A 122 0.48 -4.62 14.92
N TRP A 123 -0.54 -5.13 14.25
CA TRP A 123 -0.39 -6.27 13.36
C TRP A 123 0.59 -5.97 12.21
N CYS A 124 0.52 -4.79 11.59
CA CYS A 124 1.48 -4.38 10.54
C CYS A 124 2.93 -4.39 11.04
N VAL A 125 3.16 -3.94 12.28
CA VAL A 125 4.50 -3.97 12.90
C VAL A 125 4.95 -5.42 13.13
N ALA A 126 4.08 -6.28 13.66
CA ALA A 126 4.39 -7.69 13.87
C ALA A 126 4.67 -8.42 12.55
N GLU A 127 3.86 -8.18 11.51
CA GLU A 127 4.06 -8.73 10.16
C GLU A 127 5.35 -8.24 9.53
N MET A 128 5.67 -6.96 9.68
CA MET A 128 6.96 -6.40 9.25
C MET A 128 8.13 -7.17 9.88
N GLU A 129 8.09 -7.41 11.19
CA GLU A 129 9.13 -8.14 11.91
C GLU A 129 9.21 -9.61 11.49
N ARG A 130 8.07 -10.25 11.28
CA ARG A 130 8.00 -11.62 10.74
C ARG A 130 8.67 -11.69 9.37
N ARG A 131 8.35 -10.76 8.47
CA ARG A 131 8.95 -10.68 7.13
C ARG A 131 10.46 -10.46 7.21
N TYR A 132 10.95 -9.62 8.11
CA TYR A 132 12.38 -9.42 8.32
C TYR A 132 13.09 -10.70 8.76
N LYS A 133 12.48 -11.48 9.66
CA LYS A 133 13.04 -12.77 10.08
C LYS A 133 13.13 -13.75 8.91
N LEU A 134 12.08 -13.86 8.11
CA LEU A 134 12.09 -14.70 6.89
C LEU A 134 13.15 -14.26 5.89
N MET A 135 13.23 -12.96 5.60
CA MET A 135 14.24 -12.42 4.69
C MET A 135 15.67 -12.65 5.18
N ALA A 136 15.91 -12.48 6.49
CA ALA A 136 17.21 -12.76 7.10
C ALA A 136 17.59 -14.22 6.97
N HIS A 137 16.67 -15.14 7.24
CA HIS A 137 16.90 -16.59 7.07
C HIS A 137 17.19 -16.95 5.63
N LEU A 138 16.47 -16.38 4.68
CA LEU A 138 16.68 -16.62 3.27
C LEU A 138 17.90 -15.88 2.68
N GLY A 139 18.55 -14.99 3.44
CA GLY A 139 19.69 -14.20 2.98
C GLY A 139 19.32 -13.17 1.90
N VAL A 140 18.11 -12.63 1.96
CA VAL A 140 17.60 -11.60 1.02
C VAL A 140 17.36 -10.28 1.73
N ARG A 141 17.37 -9.15 0.97
CA ARG A 141 17.34 -7.80 1.55
C ARG A 141 15.97 -7.12 1.49
N ASN A 142 15.03 -7.65 0.73
CA ASN A 142 13.71 -7.06 0.52
C ASN A 142 12.69 -8.11 0.07
N LEU A 143 11.41 -7.71 0.07
CA LEU A 143 10.28 -8.55 -0.31
C LEU A 143 10.41 -9.10 -1.74
N ALA A 144 10.89 -8.29 -2.69
CA ALA A 144 11.07 -8.74 -4.06
C ALA A 144 12.08 -9.91 -4.14
N GLY A 145 13.20 -9.81 -3.42
CA GLY A 145 14.18 -10.90 -3.33
C GLY A 145 13.62 -12.15 -2.65
N HIS A 146 12.78 -11.98 -1.60
CA HIS A 146 12.05 -13.09 -0.99
C HIS A 146 11.18 -13.80 -2.01
N ASN A 147 10.31 -13.06 -2.68
CA ASN A 147 9.36 -13.60 -3.64
C ASN A 147 10.04 -14.26 -4.84
N GLN A 148 11.13 -13.67 -5.34
CA GLN A 148 11.94 -14.28 -6.40
C GLN A 148 12.51 -15.63 -5.96
N LYS A 149 13.06 -15.71 -4.75
CA LYS A 149 13.65 -16.95 -4.23
C LYS A 149 12.62 -18.06 -4.05
N ILE A 150 11.42 -17.72 -3.57
CA ILE A 150 10.28 -18.65 -3.48
C ILE A 150 9.88 -19.15 -4.88
N GLN A 151 9.74 -18.24 -5.83
CA GLN A 151 9.39 -18.60 -7.21
C GLN A 151 10.43 -19.53 -7.85
N GLU A 152 11.73 -19.24 -7.69
CA GLU A 152 12.81 -20.08 -8.20
C GLU A 152 12.80 -21.49 -7.59
N ALA A 153 12.52 -21.59 -6.28
CA ALA A 153 12.42 -22.87 -5.58
C ALA A 153 11.22 -23.69 -6.08
N ASN A 154 10.07 -23.05 -6.25
CA ASN A 154 8.86 -23.70 -6.76
C ASN A 154 9.03 -24.19 -8.21
N VAL A 155 9.67 -23.41 -9.09
CA VAL A 155 9.95 -23.82 -10.47
C VAL A 155 10.89 -25.05 -10.51
N LYS A 156 11.83 -25.15 -9.55
CA LYS A 156 12.73 -26.32 -9.41
C LYS A 156 12.06 -27.53 -8.77
N GLY A 157 10.79 -27.43 -8.35
CA GLY A 157 10.09 -28.50 -7.63
C GLY A 157 10.61 -28.75 -6.20
N GLN A 158 11.30 -27.78 -5.62
CA GLN A 158 11.89 -27.83 -4.27
C GLN A 158 11.37 -26.66 -3.43
N PRO A 159 10.08 -26.68 -3.02
CA PRO A 159 9.51 -25.60 -2.23
C PRO A 159 10.28 -25.44 -0.90
N LEU A 160 10.47 -24.20 -0.48
CA LEU A 160 11.11 -23.87 0.78
C LEU A 160 10.07 -23.90 1.90
N ASN A 161 10.36 -24.59 2.99
CA ASN A 161 9.49 -24.65 4.15
C ASN A 161 9.70 -23.44 5.08
N ASP A 162 8.68 -23.10 5.85
CA ASP A 162 8.78 -22.07 6.88
C ASP A 162 9.80 -22.49 7.95
N PRO A 163 10.92 -21.75 8.10
CA PRO A 163 11.96 -22.09 9.08
C PRO A 163 11.54 -21.87 10.54
N PHE A 164 10.43 -21.15 10.74
CA PHE A 164 9.88 -20.84 12.07
C PHE A 164 8.68 -21.68 12.44
N TRP A 165 8.31 -22.64 11.59
CA TRP A 165 7.25 -23.60 11.88
C TRP A 165 7.57 -24.39 13.14
N LYS A 166 6.53 -24.66 13.93
CA LYS A 166 6.62 -25.45 15.16
C LYS A 166 5.68 -26.66 15.07
N PRO A 167 6.03 -27.81 15.66
CA PRO A 167 5.20 -29.02 15.65
C PRO A 167 3.77 -28.82 16.17
N GLU A 168 3.56 -27.83 17.03
CA GLU A 168 2.24 -27.45 17.55
C GLU A 168 1.30 -26.87 16.47
N GLN A 169 1.83 -26.50 15.30
CA GLN A 169 1.08 -25.88 14.20
C GLN A 169 0.59 -26.88 13.14
N GLY A 170 0.95 -28.18 13.29
CA GLY A 170 0.55 -29.25 12.38
C GLY A 170 1.65 -30.29 12.15
N ASP A 171 1.33 -31.37 11.42
CA ASP A 171 2.24 -32.48 11.20
C ASP A 171 3.40 -32.21 10.23
N LYS A 172 3.30 -31.15 9.41
CA LYS A 172 4.33 -30.77 8.42
C LYS A 172 4.50 -29.26 8.37
N ALA A 173 5.75 -28.82 8.19
CA ALA A 173 6.06 -27.43 7.91
C ALA A 173 5.37 -26.99 6.60
N GLU A 174 4.66 -25.87 6.66
CA GLU A 174 4.05 -25.27 5.46
C GLU A 174 5.13 -24.72 4.54
N ALA A 175 4.90 -24.85 3.23
CA ALA A 175 5.77 -24.23 2.25
C ALA A 175 5.63 -22.70 2.30
N LEU A 176 6.76 -22.01 2.18
CA LEU A 176 6.75 -20.56 2.05
C LEU A 176 6.06 -20.14 0.75
N GLU A 177 5.18 -19.17 0.86
CA GLU A 177 4.44 -18.62 -0.27
C GLU A 177 4.94 -17.23 -0.66
N HIS A 178 4.51 -16.79 -1.82
CA HIS A 178 4.68 -15.41 -2.27
C HIS A 178 3.99 -14.46 -1.29
N LEU A 179 4.72 -13.48 -0.78
CA LEU A 179 4.18 -12.47 0.12
C LEU A 179 3.72 -11.24 -0.68
N PRO A 180 2.46 -10.79 -0.52
CA PRO A 180 1.97 -9.59 -1.17
C PRO A 180 2.58 -8.32 -0.56
N TYR A 181 2.63 -7.24 -1.33
CA TYR A 181 2.75 -5.90 -0.77
C TYR A 181 1.52 -5.60 0.08
N ILE A 182 1.69 -4.81 1.13
CA ILE A 182 0.59 -4.36 1.99
C ILE A 182 0.56 -2.83 1.93
N ILE A 183 -0.61 -2.28 1.62
CA ILE A 183 -0.84 -0.84 1.68
C ILE A 183 -1.83 -0.59 2.82
N VAL A 184 -1.43 0.24 3.75
CA VAL A 184 -2.30 0.76 4.81
C VAL A 184 -2.72 2.16 4.41
N LEU A 185 -4.01 2.33 4.15
CA LEU A 185 -4.59 3.62 3.80
C LEU A 185 -5.43 4.10 4.97
N ILE A 186 -5.14 5.32 5.43
CA ILE A 186 -5.85 5.96 6.53
C ILE A 186 -6.46 7.26 5.99
N ASP A 187 -7.77 7.29 5.92
CA ASP A 187 -8.48 8.55 5.68
C ASP A 187 -8.59 9.33 6.99
N GLU A 188 -8.33 10.61 6.94
CA GLU A 188 -8.34 11.53 8.07
C GLU A 188 -7.41 11.09 9.23
N PHE A 189 -6.13 11.01 8.92
CA PHE A 189 -5.07 10.64 9.89
C PHE A 189 -5.06 11.56 11.14
N ALA A 190 -5.40 12.85 10.99
CA ALA A 190 -5.46 13.79 12.09
C ALA A 190 -6.45 13.37 13.18
N ASP A 191 -7.63 12.89 12.82
CA ASP A 191 -8.64 12.43 13.77
C ASP A 191 -8.12 11.23 14.59
N MET A 192 -7.44 10.30 13.93
CA MET A 192 -6.84 9.16 14.60
C MET A 192 -5.78 9.60 15.62
N MET A 193 -4.93 10.57 15.28
CA MET A 193 -3.90 11.09 16.18
C MET A 193 -4.52 11.76 17.41
N MET A 194 -5.61 12.47 17.26
CA MET A 194 -6.30 13.13 18.36
C MET A 194 -6.94 12.15 19.36
N VAL A 195 -7.42 11.00 18.88
CA VAL A 195 -8.17 10.03 19.70
C VAL A 195 -7.26 8.99 20.36
N VAL A 196 -6.28 8.46 19.62
CA VAL A 196 -5.51 7.27 20.06
C VAL A 196 -4.11 7.61 20.60
N GLY A 197 -3.65 8.83 20.38
CA GLY A 197 -2.48 9.42 21.04
C GLY A 197 -1.12 8.77 20.67
N LYS A 198 -0.12 8.97 21.54
CA LYS A 198 1.29 8.60 21.32
C LYS A 198 1.56 7.18 20.83
N LYS A 199 0.78 6.20 21.29
CA LYS A 199 1.02 4.79 20.91
C LYS A 199 0.83 4.53 19.40
N VAL A 200 -0.13 5.19 18.78
CA VAL A 200 -0.35 5.08 17.33
C VAL A 200 0.71 5.84 16.57
N GLU A 201 1.11 7.02 17.06
CA GLU A 201 2.23 7.78 16.51
C GLU A 201 3.51 6.94 16.43
N GLU A 202 3.86 6.26 17.53
CA GLU A 202 5.04 5.39 17.61
C GLU A 202 4.95 4.21 16.61
N LEU A 203 3.76 3.61 16.44
CA LEU A 203 3.54 2.52 15.47
C LEU A 203 3.73 3.00 14.03
N ILE A 204 3.12 4.14 13.69
CA ILE A 204 3.24 4.73 12.36
C ILE A 204 4.68 5.16 12.08
N ALA A 205 5.35 5.81 13.02
CA ALA A 205 6.76 6.18 12.90
C ALA A 205 7.64 4.94 12.66
N ARG A 206 7.38 3.83 13.37
CA ARG A 206 8.10 2.56 13.21
C ARG A 206 7.88 1.94 11.85
N ILE A 207 6.64 1.93 11.34
CA ILE A 207 6.32 1.46 9.99
C ILE A 207 7.02 2.37 8.97
N ALA A 208 6.86 3.69 9.07
CA ALA A 208 7.44 4.64 8.14
C ALA A 208 8.97 4.53 8.02
N GLN A 209 9.66 4.26 9.12
CA GLN A 209 11.11 4.13 9.13
C GLN A 209 11.63 2.79 8.61
N LYS A 210 10.88 1.70 8.77
CA LYS A 210 11.43 0.36 8.62
C LYS A 210 10.68 -0.53 7.61
N ALA A 211 9.43 -0.23 7.26
CA ALA A 211 8.58 -1.19 6.55
C ALA A 211 8.84 -1.29 5.04
N ARG A 212 9.60 -0.38 4.44
CA ARG A 212 9.88 -0.37 2.99
C ARG A 212 10.40 -1.71 2.47
N ALA A 213 11.42 -2.26 3.10
CA ALA A 213 12.02 -3.52 2.66
C ALA A 213 11.09 -4.71 2.87
N ALA A 214 10.22 -4.66 3.87
CA ALA A 214 9.17 -5.65 4.13
C ALA A 214 7.96 -5.53 3.20
N GLY A 215 7.91 -4.52 2.32
CA GLY A 215 6.83 -4.29 1.37
C GLY A 215 5.53 -3.82 2.02
N ILE A 216 5.62 -3.04 3.09
CA ILE A 216 4.46 -2.42 3.76
C ILE A 216 4.56 -0.90 3.56
N HIS A 217 3.50 -0.30 3.05
CA HIS A 217 3.46 1.09 2.62
C HIS A 217 2.27 1.81 3.25
N LEU A 218 2.43 3.10 3.56
CA LEU A 218 1.40 3.94 4.14
C LEU A 218 0.93 4.99 3.12
N ILE A 219 -0.38 5.23 3.09
CA ILE A 219 -1.02 6.41 2.49
C ILE A 219 -1.85 7.05 3.59
N LEU A 220 -1.46 8.26 4.03
CA LEU A 220 -2.03 8.97 5.17
C LEU A 220 -2.64 10.30 4.74
#